data_55714393003d0a0c40c54dc7d5f62794
#
_entry.id   55714393003d0a0c40c54dc7d5f62794
#
_cell.length_a   1.000
_cell.length_b   1.000
_cell.length_c   1.000
_cell.angle_alpha   90.00
_cell.angle_beta   90.00
_cell.angle_gamma   90.00
#
_symmetry.space_group_name_H-M   'P 1'
#
loop_
_entity.id
_entity.type
_entity.pdbx_description
1 polymer ?
#
loop_
_entity_poly.entity_id
_entity_poly.type
_entity_poly.pdbx_seq_one_letter_code
_entity_poly.pdbx_strand_id
1 'polypeptide(L)'
;LSNPKRNIIDALIEDIGNFINDNTIFIFTGDLVDKGGIGFSDRDLAFNNFENLFITPILTKYETLKGKVFLVPGNHDIFRDKIDGITEQGLKASLVDSIETNNFIEQNRSSYKHLERLEDYKKWEKDFYAKYNPDANVSNFENTFKLEIKENTVGITCLNSSWLCKDDSDKNNLLLGKNQIENSLKEIQSCQIKLAVMHHPLEFFKDFDKEESQNLLYSQ
;
A
#
# COMPACT_ATOMS: atom_id res chain seq x y z
N LEU A 1 -29.88 19.37 -7.94
CA LEU A 1 -29.99 17.97 -7.49
C LEU A 1 -28.66 17.56 -6.89
N SER A 2 -28.62 17.28 -5.59
CA SER A 2 -27.41 16.81 -4.89
C SER A 2 -26.96 15.47 -5.47
N ASN A 3 -25.65 15.31 -5.71
CA ASN A 3 -25.10 14.04 -6.17
C ASN A 3 -25.17 13.01 -5.01
N PRO A 4 -25.92 11.89 -5.14
CA PRO A 4 -26.11 10.93 -4.05
C PRO A 4 -24.78 10.36 -3.50
N LYS A 5 -23.78 10.17 -4.37
CA LYS A 5 -22.45 9.67 -3.97
C LYS A 5 -21.74 10.68 -3.07
N ARG A 6 -21.87 11.97 -3.35
CA ARG A 6 -21.26 13.02 -2.52
C ARG A 6 -21.89 13.07 -1.13
N ASN A 7 -23.21 12.91 -1.05
CA ASN A 7 -23.91 12.88 0.23
C ASN A 7 -23.46 11.71 1.14
N ILE A 8 -23.15 10.55 0.56
CA ILE A 8 -22.65 9.39 1.32
C ILE A 8 -21.25 9.68 1.86
N ILE A 9 -20.36 10.24 1.02
CA ILE A 9 -18.99 10.60 1.43
C ILE A 9 -19.03 11.68 2.52
N ASP A 10 -19.81 12.71 2.35
CA ASP A 10 -19.95 13.79 3.33
C ASP A 10 -20.48 13.26 4.68
N ALA A 11 -21.47 12.38 4.65
CA ALA A 11 -22.00 11.73 5.86
C ALA A 11 -20.95 10.83 6.55
N LEU A 12 -20.17 10.07 5.76
CA LEU A 12 -19.08 9.24 6.28
C LEU A 12 -17.99 10.10 6.92
N ILE A 13 -17.58 11.19 6.26
CA ILE A 13 -16.58 12.12 6.81
C ILE A 13 -17.08 12.76 8.13
N GLU A 14 -18.37 13.03 8.22
CA GLU A 14 -18.97 13.58 9.44
C GLU A 14 -18.98 12.54 10.57
N ASP A 15 -19.36 11.30 10.28
CA ASP A 15 -19.39 10.21 11.25
C ASP A 15 -18.00 9.85 11.78
N ILE A 16 -17.02 9.72 10.90
CA ILE A 16 -15.61 9.51 11.25
C ILE A 16 -15.11 10.60 12.22
N GLY A 17 -15.57 11.83 12.06
CA GLY A 17 -15.19 12.97 12.90
C GLY A 17 -15.40 12.76 14.39
N ASN A 18 -16.36 11.92 14.77
CA ASN A 18 -16.62 11.58 16.17
C ASN A 18 -15.46 10.81 16.83
N PHE A 19 -14.57 10.23 16.04
CA PHE A 19 -13.44 9.40 16.49
C PHE A 19 -12.08 10.09 16.29
N ILE A 20 -12.02 11.23 15.59
CA ILE A 20 -10.76 11.92 15.26
C ILE A 20 -10.30 12.79 16.44
N ASN A 21 -9.05 12.60 16.82
CA ASN A 21 -8.32 13.43 17.78
C ASN A 21 -6.82 13.44 17.40
N ASP A 22 -5.99 14.13 18.16
CA ASP A 22 -4.55 14.28 17.89
C ASP A 22 -3.77 12.97 17.86
N ASN A 23 -4.32 11.88 18.39
CA ASN A 23 -3.69 10.55 18.42
C ASN A 23 -4.25 9.61 17.33
N THR A 24 -5.15 10.09 16.50
CA THR A 24 -5.76 9.28 15.43
C THR A 24 -4.81 9.19 14.23
N ILE A 25 -4.63 7.98 13.73
CA ILE A 25 -4.03 7.69 12.42
C ILE A 25 -5.10 7.16 11.47
N PHE A 26 -4.92 7.36 10.19
CA PHE A 26 -5.85 6.91 9.17
C PHE A 26 -5.12 5.94 8.22
N ILE A 27 -5.65 4.73 8.09
CA ILE A 27 -5.02 3.67 7.30
C ILE A 27 -6.01 3.20 6.23
N PHE A 28 -5.60 3.27 4.97
CA PHE A 28 -6.30 2.65 3.86
C PHE A 28 -5.61 1.34 3.51
N THR A 29 -6.34 0.25 3.65
CA THR A 29 -5.83 -1.11 3.49
C THR A 29 -5.93 -1.65 2.06
N GLY A 30 -6.00 -0.76 1.08
CA GLY A 30 -6.04 -1.09 -0.35
C GLY A 30 -7.44 -0.99 -0.97
N ASP A 31 -7.52 -1.29 -2.27
CA ASP A 31 -8.71 -1.22 -3.11
C ASP A 31 -9.33 0.18 -3.16
N LEU A 32 -8.45 1.19 -3.33
CA LEU A 32 -8.82 2.60 -3.42
C LEU A 32 -9.63 2.92 -4.67
N VAL A 33 -9.37 2.16 -5.75
CA VAL A 33 -10.06 2.25 -7.02
C VAL A 33 -10.48 0.86 -7.51
N ASP A 34 -11.38 0.77 -8.49
CA ASP A 34 -11.75 -0.52 -9.07
C ASP A 34 -10.88 -0.84 -10.30
N LYS A 35 -10.26 -2.02 -10.32
CA LYS A 35 -9.51 -2.60 -11.45
C LYS A 35 -8.54 -1.62 -12.11
N GLY A 36 -7.72 -0.95 -11.30
CA GLY A 36 -6.74 0.04 -11.74
C GLY A 36 -7.38 1.28 -12.39
N GLY A 37 -8.60 1.63 -11.99
CA GLY A 37 -9.31 2.80 -12.50
C GLY A 37 -10.09 2.53 -13.79
N ILE A 38 -10.69 1.35 -13.94
CA ILE A 38 -11.55 1.03 -15.08
C ILE A 38 -12.68 2.07 -15.20
N GLY A 39 -12.94 2.50 -16.44
CA GLY A 39 -13.96 3.54 -16.74
C GLY A 39 -13.44 4.98 -16.67
N PHE A 40 -12.21 5.22 -16.23
CA PHE A 40 -11.55 6.50 -16.40
C PHE A 40 -10.79 6.54 -17.72
N SER A 41 -10.80 7.68 -18.39
CA SER A 41 -10.07 7.90 -19.65
C SER A 41 -8.55 7.93 -19.42
N ASP A 42 -8.14 8.30 -18.22
CA ASP A 42 -6.77 8.34 -17.75
C ASP A 42 -6.74 7.72 -16.35
N ARG A 43 -5.80 6.83 -16.10
CA ARG A 43 -5.66 6.09 -14.85
C ARG A 43 -5.25 6.97 -13.67
N ASP A 44 -4.41 7.96 -13.93
CA ASP A 44 -4.03 8.96 -12.93
C ASP A 44 -5.26 9.70 -12.40
N LEU A 45 -6.29 9.88 -13.24
CA LEU A 45 -7.55 10.49 -12.83
C LEU A 45 -8.32 9.66 -11.80
N ALA A 46 -8.19 8.34 -11.78
CA ALA A 46 -8.89 7.50 -10.81
C ALA A 46 -8.36 7.73 -9.39
N PHE A 47 -7.05 7.69 -9.22
CA PHE A 47 -6.40 7.91 -7.92
C PHE A 47 -6.53 9.37 -7.48
N ASN A 48 -6.34 10.33 -8.39
CA ASN A 48 -6.59 11.74 -8.12
C ASN A 48 -8.04 12.02 -7.74
N ASN A 49 -9.00 11.32 -8.36
CA ASN A 49 -10.41 11.45 -8.01
C ASN A 49 -10.69 10.89 -6.60
N PHE A 50 -10.09 9.76 -6.23
CA PHE A 50 -10.15 9.24 -4.86
C PHE A 50 -9.57 10.25 -3.85
N GLU A 51 -8.39 10.79 -4.12
CA GLU A 51 -7.78 11.82 -3.27
C GLU A 51 -8.68 13.04 -3.11
N ASN A 52 -9.20 13.57 -4.22
CA ASN A 52 -10.02 14.78 -4.22
C ASN A 52 -11.40 14.59 -3.59
N LEU A 53 -12.01 13.43 -3.76
CA LEU A 53 -13.34 13.14 -3.23
C LEU A 53 -13.34 12.68 -1.78
N PHE A 54 -12.27 12.04 -1.34
CA PHE A 54 -12.22 11.40 -0.03
C PHE A 54 -11.12 11.95 0.88
N ILE A 55 -9.85 11.87 0.50
CA ILE A 55 -8.73 12.25 1.36
C ILE A 55 -8.69 13.76 1.61
N THR A 56 -8.74 14.55 0.53
CA THR A 56 -8.66 16.02 0.63
C THR A 56 -9.74 16.62 1.53
N PRO A 57 -11.02 16.24 1.42
CA PRO A 57 -12.06 16.71 2.34
C PRO A 57 -11.80 16.33 3.80
N ILE A 58 -11.33 15.10 4.07
CA ILE A 58 -10.96 14.65 5.42
C ILE A 58 -9.85 15.53 5.99
N LEU A 59 -8.74 15.70 5.25
CA LEU A 59 -7.59 16.48 5.70
C LEU A 59 -7.87 17.98 5.80
N THR A 60 -8.84 18.48 5.03
CA THR A 60 -9.31 19.87 5.14
C THR A 60 -10.15 20.07 6.39
N LYS A 61 -11.01 19.12 6.71
CA LYS A 61 -11.89 19.19 7.90
C LYS A 61 -11.13 18.86 9.19
N TYR A 62 -10.18 17.93 9.13
CA TYR A 62 -9.44 17.39 10.27
C TYR A 62 -7.93 17.53 10.06
N GLU A 63 -7.41 18.74 10.28
CA GLU A 63 -6.00 19.07 10.04
C GLU A 63 -5.02 18.23 10.87
N THR A 64 -5.45 17.72 12.04
CA THR A 64 -4.65 16.83 12.90
C THR A 64 -4.26 15.50 12.23
N LEU A 65 -4.92 15.13 11.13
CA LEU A 65 -4.59 13.95 10.32
C LEU A 65 -3.52 14.21 9.25
N LYS A 66 -3.10 15.46 9.04
CA LYS A 66 -2.00 15.75 8.10
C LYS A 66 -0.74 15.02 8.54
N GLY A 67 -0.12 14.28 7.62
CA GLY A 67 1.03 13.41 7.91
C GLY A 67 0.70 12.08 8.63
N LYS A 68 -0.60 11.79 8.88
CA LYS A 68 -1.06 10.58 9.58
C LYS A 68 -1.98 9.70 8.74
N VAL A 69 -1.90 9.82 7.41
CA VAL A 69 -2.63 8.98 6.45
C VAL A 69 -1.65 8.02 5.79
N PHE A 70 -1.94 6.72 5.87
CA PHE A 70 -1.09 5.64 5.39
C PHE A 70 -1.86 4.75 4.42
N LEU A 71 -1.18 4.33 3.35
CA LEU A 71 -1.78 3.61 2.22
C LEU A 71 -1.01 2.34 1.94
N VAL A 72 -1.71 1.26 1.58
CA VAL A 72 -1.15 0.09 0.92
C VAL A 72 -1.94 -0.20 -0.34
N PRO A 73 -1.34 -0.73 -1.41
CA PRO A 73 -2.10 -1.12 -2.59
C PRO A 73 -2.88 -2.41 -2.35
N GLY A 74 -4.11 -2.44 -2.83
CA GLY A 74 -4.92 -3.65 -2.98
C GLY A 74 -4.81 -4.27 -4.37
N ASN A 75 -5.44 -5.42 -4.57
CA ASN A 75 -5.44 -6.09 -5.88
C ASN A 75 -6.32 -5.38 -6.92
N HIS A 76 -7.20 -4.47 -6.50
CA HIS A 76 -7.95 -3.58 -7.40
C HIS A 76 -7.19 -2.30 -7.76
N ASP A 77 -6.11 -1.97 -7.07
CA ASP A 77 -5.30 -0.78 -7.37
C ASP A 77 -4.26 -1.02 -8.48
N ILE A 78 -4.16 -2.26 -8.98
CA ILE A 78 -3.26 -2.61 -10.08
C ILE A 78 -3.94 -2.50 -11.45
N PHE A 79 -3.16 -2.15 -12.46
CA PHE A 79 -3.61 -2.10 -13.85
C PHE A 79 -3.36 -3.44 -14.57
N ARG A 80 -4.34 -4.32 -14.55
CA ARG A 80 -4.24 -5.70 -15.06
C ARG A 80 -3.97 -5.76 -16.58
N ASP A 81 -4.42 -4.79 -17.35
CA ASP A 81 -4.18 -4.75 -18.80
C ASP A 81 -2.69 -4.54 -19.18
N LYS A 82 -1.87 -4.07 -18.25
CA LYS A 82 -0.41 -3.99 -18.41
C LYS A 82 0.33 -5.32 -18.16
N ILE A 83 -0.40 -6.38 -17.81
CA ILE A 83 0.21 -7.70 -17.57
C ILE A 83 0.35 -8.44 -18.91
N ASP A 84 1.57 -8.57 -19.39
CA ASP A 84 1.88 -9.46 -20.51
C ASP A 84 1.95 -10.92 -20.04
N GLY A 85 1.14 -11.78 -20.62
CA GLY A 85 0.98 -13.17 -20.17
C GLY A 85 2.27 -14.01 -20.25
N ILE A 86 3.13 -13.77 -21.25
CA ILE A 86 4.40 -14.48 -21.42
C ILE A 86 5.40 -14.02 -20.38
N THR A 87 5.53 -12.70 -20.22
CA THR A 87 6.40 -12.09 -19.20
C THR A 87 5.98 -12.51 -17.79
N GLU A 88 4.68 -12.52 -17.49
CA GLU A 88 4.14 -12.96 -16.21
C GLU A 88 4.45 -14.43 -15.91
N GLN A 89 4.29 -15.30 -16.90
CA GLN A 89 4.61 -16.72 -16.74
C GLN A 89 6.11 -16.92 -16.46
N GLY A 90 6.98 -16.21 -17.19
CA GLY A 90 8.42 -16.21 -16.95
C GLY A 90 8.80 -15.70 -15.58
N LEU A 91 8.19 -14.61 -15.14
CA LEU A 91 8.40 -14.03 -13.82
C LEU A 91 7.99 -15.02 -12.70
N LYS A 92 6.79 -15.58 -12.78
CA LYS A 92 6.32 -16.58 -11.80
C LYS A 92 7.18 -17.84 -11.76
N ALA A 93 7.74 -18.27 -12.91
CA ALA A 93 8.64 -19.39 -12.99
C ALA A 93 10.05 -19.09 -12.43
N SER A 94 10.48 -17.83 -12.41
CA SER A 94 11.76 -17.42 -11.82
C SER A 94 11.68 -17.19 -10.30
N LEU A 95 10.53 -16.81 -9.76
CA LEU A 95 10.34 -16.52 -8.34
C LEU A 95 9.94 -17.78 -7.57
N VAL A 96 10.85 -18.73 -7.47
CA VAL A 96 10.60 -20.07 -6.90
C VAL A 96 11.02 -20.22 -5.45
N ASP A 97 11.84 -19.32 -4.95
CA ASP A 97 12.33 -19.32 -3.58
C ASP A 97 12.57 -17.88 -3.05
N SER A 98 12.99 -17.81 -1.80
CA SER A 98 13.25 -16.55 -1.10
C SER A 98 14.41 -15.76 -1.73
N ILE A 99 15.44 -16.42 -2.23
CA ILE A 99 16.62 -15.76 -2.80
C ILE A 99 16.24 -15.01 -4.06
N GLU A 100 15.59 -15.68 -5.00
CA GLU A 100 15.15 -15.08 -6.26
C GLU A 100 14.10 -13.98 -6.03
N THR A 101 13.16 -14.19 -5.10
CA THR A 101 12.17 -13.19 -4.72
C THR A 101 12.83 -11.92 -4.17
N ASN A 102 13.78 -12.06 -3.26
CA ASN A 102 14.46 -10.93 -2.65
C ASN A 102 15.40 -10.21 -3.62
N ASN A 103 16.08 -10.93 -4.51
CA ASN A 103 16.88 -10.35 -5.59
C ASN A 103 16.00 -9.49 -6.52
N PHE A 104 14.81 -9.98 -6.88
CA PHE A 104 13.85 -9.24 -7.69
C PHE A 104 13.38 -7.96 -6.99
N ILE A 105 13.05 -8.02 -5.70
CA ILE A 105 12.64 -6.88 -4.90
C ILE A 105 13.75 -5.81 -4.89
N GLU A 106 14.99 -6.17 -4.59
CA GLU A 106 16.10 -5.21 -4.53
C GLU A 106 16.36 -4.54 -5.88
N GLN A 107 16.30 -5.29 -6.98
CA GLN A 107 16.49 -4.75 -8.33
C GLN A 107 15.38 -3.79 -8.76
N ASN A 108 14.18 -3.92 -8.18
CA ASN A 108 13.00 -3.19 -8.60
C ASN A 108 12.45 -2.20 -7.55
N ARG A 109 13.22 -1.86 -6.50
CA ARG A 109 12.79 -0.90 -5.47
C ARG A 109 12.35 0.46 -6.03
N SER A 110 12.95 0.89 -7.13
CA SER A 110 12.63 2.15 -7.82
C SER A 110 12.37 1.98 -9.32
N SER A 111 12.43 0.75 -9.84
CA SER A 111 12.18 0.40 -11.23
C SER A 111 10.80 -0.23 -11.39
N TYR A 112 10.11 0.08 -12.48
CA TYR A 112 8.84 -0.56 -12.82
C TYR A 112 8.99 -1.71 -13.80
N LYS A 113 10.22 -2.16 -14.09
CA LYS A 113 10.46 -3.29 -14.97
C LYS A 113 9.80 -4.55 -14.40
N HIS A 114 8.87 -5.14 -15.13
CA HIS A 114 8.01 -6.25 -14.72
C HIS A 114 7.03 -5.91 -13.57
N LEU A 115 6.90 -4.62 -13.24
CA LEU A 115 5.95 -4.06 -12.26
C LEU A 115 5.06 -2.98 -12.88
N GLU A 116 4.95 -2.96 -14.21
CA GLU A 116 4.21 -1.94 -14.97
C GLU A 116 2.74 -1.84 -14.49
N ARG A 117 2.19 -2.93 -13.97
CA ARG A 117 0.84 -2.98 -13.37
C ARG A 117 0.64 -2.06 -12.16
N LEU A 118 1.73 -1.75 -11.45
CA LEU A 118 1.72 -0.90 -10.25
C LEU A 118 2.14 0.54 -10.53
N GLU A 119 2.63 0.83 -11.73
CA GLU A 119 3.31 2.08 -12.04
C GLU A 119 2.42 3.31 -11.73
N ASP A 120 1.16 3.27 -12.17
CA ASP A 120 0.23 4.39 -12.01
C ASP A 120 -0.09 4.63 -10.52
N TYR A 121 -0.38 3.55 -9.76
CA TYR A 121 -0.57 3.64 -8.31
C TYR A 121 0.66 4.19 -7.60
N LYS A 122 1.85 3.65 -7.89
CA LYS A 122 3.08 4.04 -7.19
C LYS A 122 3.56 5.44 -7.54
N LYS A 123 3.29 5.94 -8.75
CA LYS A 123 3.53 7.35 -9.11
C LYS A 123 2.63 8.26 -8.28
N TRP A 124 1.32 7.99 -8.29
CA TRP A 124 0.36 8.74 -7.49
C TRP A 124 0.69 8.68 -5.99
N GLU A 125 1.02 7.51 -5.45
CA GLU A 125 1.38 7.34 -4.05
C GLU A 125 2.63 8.16 -3.66
N LYS A 126 3.65 8.20 -4.53
CA LYS A 126 4.84 9.03 -4.30
C LYS A 126 4.50 10.52 -4.25
N ASP A 127 3.68 10.99 -5.18
CA ASP A 127 3.23 12.39 -5.22
C ASP A 127 2.37 12.71 -3.99
N PHE A 128 1.51 11.78 -3.58
CA PHE A 128 0.72 11.89 -2.34
C PHE A 128 1.61 12.07 -1.12
N TYR A 129 2.60 11.19 -0.92
CA TYR A 129 3.49 11.31 0.23
C TYR A 129 4.42 12.52 0.14
N ALA A 130 4.91 12.89 -1.03
CA ALA A 130 5.67 14.13 -1.20
C ALA A 130 4.87 15.37 -0.73
N LYS A 131 3.56 15.36 -0.90
CA LYS A 131 2.65 16.43 -0.48
C LYS A 131 2.31 16.40 1.01
N TYR A 132 2.05 15.22 1.57
CA TYR A 132 1.46 15.08 2.91
C TYR A 132 2.42 14.52 3.97
N ASN A 133 3.49 13.84 3.56
CA ASN A 133 4.47 13.21 4.45
C ASN A 133 5.85 13.12 3.77
N PRO A 134 6.53 14.28 3.54
CA PRO A 134 7.74 14.35 2.72
C PRO A 134 8.94 13.59 3.30
N ASP A 135 8.93 13.29 4.60
CA ASP A 135 9.99 12.52 5.27
C ASP A 135 9.79 11.00 5.17
N ALA A 136 8.74 10.55 4.47
CA ALA A 136 8.46 9.13 4.27
C ALA A 136 9.53 8.46 3.41
N ASN A 137 9.98 7.28 3.83
CA ASN A 137 10.78 6.41 2.98
C ASN A 137 9.83 5.58 2.10
N VAL A 138 9.77 5.90 0.81
CA VAL A 138 8.82 5.33 -0.17
C VAL A 138 9.56 4.54 -1.23
N SER A 139 9.25 3.25 -1.34
CA SER A 139 9.74 2.35 -2.40
C SER A 139 8.58 1.73 -3.17
N ASN A 140 8.87 0.90 -4.17
CA ASN A 140 7.82 0.16 -4.88
C ASN A 140 7.21 -0.97 -4.02
N PHE A 141 7.90 -1.39 -2.97
CA PHE A 141 7.50 -2.54 -2.15
C PHE A 141 7.07 -2.15 -0.75
N GLU A 142 7.84 -1.32 -0.03
CA GLU A 142 7.49 -0.89 1.30
C GLU A 142 7.58 0.62 1.45
N ASN A 143 6.72 1.17 2.30
CA ASN A 143 6.83 2.55 2.78
C ASN A 143 6.92 2.55 4.30
N THR A 144 7.81 3.35 4.88
CA THR A 144 8.01 3.42 6.33
C THR A 144 7.82 4.82 6.87
N PHE A 145 7.25 4.90 8.06
CA PHE A 145 6.89 6.14 8.72
C PHE A 145 7.21 6.05 10.21
N LYS A 146 7.60 7.18 10.80
CA LYS A 146 7.79 7.32 12.24
C LYS A 146 6.94 8.47 12.74
N LEU A 147 6.22 8.24 13.81
CA LEU A 147 5.31 9.20 14.42
C LEU A 147 5.51 9.25 15.92
N GLU A 148 5.24 10.43 16.49
CA GLU A 148 5.02 10.55 17.93
C GLU A 148 3.51 10.56 18.19
N ILE A 149 3.05 9.59 18.99
CA ILE A 149 1.65 9.49 19.42
C ILE A 149 1.66 9.42 20.95
N LYS A 150 1.21 10.49 21.60
CA LYS A 150 1.37 10.71 23.05
C LYS A 150 2.87 10.66 23.41
N GLU A 151 3.25 9.72 24.28
CA GLU A 151 4.61 9.52 24.77
C GLU A 151 5.35 8.38 24.05
N ASN A 152 4.75 7.83 22.96
CA ASN A 152 5.31 6.68 22.26
C ASN A 152 5.75 7.03 20.85
N THR A 153 6.92 6.53 20.47
CA THR A 153 7.34 6.48 19.08
C THR A 153 6.66 5.30 18.38
N VAL A 154 5.92 5.58 17.31
CA VAL A 154 5.20 4.57 16.52
C VAL A 154 5.84 4.46 15.15
N GLY A 155 6.34 3.28 14.81
CA GLY A 155 6.80 2.93 13.47
C GLY A 155 5.68 2.23 12.70
N ILE A 156 5.38 2.72 11.50
CA ILE A 156 4.40 2.11 10.61
C ILE A 156 5.11 1.67 9.35
N THR A 157 4.92 0.42 8.95
CA THR A 157 5.33 -0.08 7.64
C THR A 157 4.11 -0.48 6.82
N CYS A 158 4.03 0.07 5.62
CA CYS A 158 3.03 -0.26 4.61
C CYS A 158 3.67 -1.19 3.59
N LEU A 159 3.35 -2.49 3.67
CA LEU A 159 3.92 -3.53 2.84
C LEU A 159 3.06 -3.76 1.59
N ASN A 160 3.69 -3.78 0.43
CA ASN A 160 3.01 -4.05 -0.83
C ASN A 160 2.83 -5.55 -1.03
N SER A 161 1.67 -6.07 -0.72
CA SER A 161 1.29 -7.47 -0.99
C SER A 161 0.65 -7.68 -2.37
N SER A 162 0.48 -6.60 -3.15
CA SER A 162 -0.24 -6.62 -4.44
C SER A 162 0.68 -6.58 -5.67
N TRP A 163 2.00 -6.55 -5.45
CA TRP A 163 2.96 -6.39 -6.55
C TRP A 163 2.95 -7.52 -7.58
N LEU A 164 2.50 -8.73 -7.18
CA LEU A 164 2.37 -9.90 -8.04
C LEU A 164 0.92 -10.26 -8.37
N CYS A 165 -0.05 -9.42 -7.96
CA CYS A 165 -1.46 -9.67 -8.23
C CYS A 165 -1.76 -9.67 -9.73
N LYS A 166 -2.68 -10.56 -10.12
CA LYS A 166 -3.10 -10.73 -11.50
C LYS A 166 -4.62 -10.92 -11.63
N ASP A 167 -5.17 -11.93 -10.97
CA ASP A 167 -6.56 -12.35 -11.11
C ASP A 167 -7.04 -13.14 -9.88
N ASP A 168 -8.19 -13.78 -10.00
CA ASP A 168 -8.81 -14.54 -8.89
C ASP A 168 -8.03 -15.81 -8.50
N SER A 169 -6.98 -16.19 -9.25
CA SER A 169 -6.09 -17.31 -8.93
C SER A 169 -4.93 -16.93 -8.01
N ASP A 170 -4.89 -15.71 -7.52
CA ASP A 170 -3.77 -15.17 -6.73
C ASP A 170 -3.60 -15.82 -5.35
N LYS A 171 -4.66 -16.40 -4.78
CA LYS A 171 -4.57 -17.09 -3.49
C LYS A 171 -3.53 -18.23 -3.53
N ASN A 172 -2.63 -18.26 -2.56
CA ASN A 172 -1.46 -19.15 -2.42
C ASN A 172 -0.39 -18.96 -3.54
N ASN A 173 -0.48 -17.87 -4.33
CA ASN A 173 0.44 -17.62 -5.43
C ASN A 173 1.13 -16.23 -5.34
N LEU A 174 0.76 -15.42 -4.36
CA LEU A 174 1.40 -14.14 -4.12
C LEU A 174 2.73 -14.31 -3.36
N LEU A 175 3.50 -13.26 -3.36
CA LEU A 175 4.74 -13.12 -2.61
C LEU A 175 4.76 -11.76 -1.93
N LEU A 176 5.16 -11.73 -0.67
CA LEU A 176 5.49 -10.50 0.03
C LEU A 176 6.97 -10.19 -0.14
N GLY A 177 7.80 -11.16 0.19
CA GLY A 177 9.24 -11.08 0.16
C GLY A 177 9.83 -10.58 1.47
N LYS A 178 10.78 -11.33 1.99
CA LYS A 178 11.49 -11.07 3.24
C LYS A 178 12.10 -9.67 3.30
N ASN A 179 12.69 -9.19 2.19
CA ASN A 179 13.40 -7.91 2.14
C ASN A 179 12.48 -6.71 2.40
N GLN A 180 11.20 -6.74 2.00
CA GLN A 180 10.26 -5.69 2.37
C GLN A 180 10.18 -5.53 3.90
N ILE A 181 10.07 -6.65 4.61
CA ILE A 181 9.93 -6.66 6.07
C ILE A 181 11.23 -6.23 6.73
N GLU A 182 12.37 -6.83 6.34
CA GLU A 182 13.68 -6.51 6.94
C GLU A 182 14.09 -5.05 6.73
N ASN A 183 13.88 -4.51 5.53
CA ASN A 183 14.17 -3.11 5.24
C ASN A 183 13.28 -2.18 6.08
N SER A 184 12.00 -2.50 6.18
CA SER A 184 11.07 -1.76 7.03
C SER A 184 11.49 -1.79 8.50
N LEU A 185 11.81 -2.97 9.02
CA LEU A 185 12.20 -3.16 10.42
C LEU A 185 13.48 -2.41 10.79
N LYS A 186 14.46 -2.34 9.87
CA LYS A 186 15.67 -1.52 10.07
C LYS A 186 15.32 -0.06 10.30
N GLU A 187 14.38 0.46 9.50
CA GLU A 187 13.95 1.86 9.60
C GLU A 187 13.22 2.16 10.91
N ILE A 188 12.33 1.27 11.35
CA ILE A 188 11.49 1.49 12.54
C ILE A 188 12.01 0.77 13.80
N GLN A 189 13.24 0.24 13.79
CA GLN A 189 13.78 -0.57 14.89
C GLN A 189 13.78 0.15 16.26
N SER A 190 13.98 1.47 16.26
CA SER A 190 14.00 2.29 17.47
C SER A 190 12.59 2.64 17.99
N CYS A 191 11.52 2.34 17.24
CA CYS A 191 10.17 2.66 17.65
C CYS A 191 9.66 1.70 18.72
N GLN A 192 8.92 2.23 19.71
CA GLN A 192 8.36 1.47 20.82
C GLN A 192 7.18 0.61 20.37
N ILE A 193 6.39 1.12 19.43
CA ILE A 193 5.26 0.42 18.82
C ILE A 193 5.55 0.26 17.34
N LYS A 194 5.39 -0.96 16.81
CA LYS A 194 5.60 -1.26 15.39
C LYS A 194 4.30 -1.83 14.81
N LEU A 195 3.85 -1.23 13.73
CA LEU A 195 2.65 -1.64 13.00
C LEU A 195 3.04 -2.04 11.58
N ALA A 196 2.69 -3.25 11.18
CA ALA A 196 2.78 -3.69 9.79
C ALA A 196 1.39 -3.73 9.17
N VAL A 197 1.24 -3.09 8.02
CA VAL A 197 -0.02 -3.00 7.26
C VAL A 197 0.20 -3.59 5.88
N MET A 198 -0.69 -4.48 5.47
CA MET A 198 -0.75 -5.04 4.11
C MET A 198 -2.20 -5.35 3.74
N HIS A 199 -2.48 -5.50 2.45
CA HIS A 199 -3.82 -5.78 1.95
C HIS A 199 -4.20 -7.27 2.08
N HIS A 200 -3.32 -8.14 1.60
CA HIS A 200 -3.60 -9.59 1.61
C HIS A 200 -3.19 -10.23 2.92
N PRO A 201 -4.01 -11.18 3.44
CA PRO A 201 -3.62 -12.00 4.57
C PRO A 201 -2.50 -12.99 4.18
N LEU A 202 -1.75 -13.48 5.16
CA LEU A 202 -0.60 -14.37 4.96
C LEU A 202 -0.93 -15.65 4.16
N GLU A 203 -2.18 -16.12 4.22
CA GLU A 203 -2.68 -17.30 3.50
C GLU A 203 -2.71 -17.12 1.98
N PHE A 204 -2.50 -15.91 1.45
CA PHE A 204 -2.42 -15.67 0.02
C PHE A 204 -1.03 -15.91 -0.56
N PHE A 205 0.00 -15.97 0.31
CA PHE A 205 1.39 -16.13 -0.12
C PHE A 205 1.77 -17.60 -0.33
N LYS A 206 2.77 -17.83 -1.19
CA LYS A 206 3.40 -19.15 -1.34
C LYS A 206 3.97 -19.61 0.00
N ASP A 207 3.99 -20.92 0.25
CA ASP A 207 4.33 -21.48 1.55
C ASP A 207 5.69 -21.01 2.09
N PHE A 208 6.74 -20.97 1.26
CA PHE A 208 8.06 -20.52 1.68
C PHE A 208 8.09 -19.06 2.13
N ASP A 209 7.38 -18.19 1.39
CA ASP A 209 7.33 -16.76 1.67
C ASP A 209 6.42 -16.44 2.87
N LYS A 210 5.32 -17.20 3.00
CA LYS A 210 4.43 -17.13 4.15
C LYS A 210 5.15 -17.45 5.46
N GLU A 211 5.90 -18.56 5.49
CA GLU A 211 6.62 -18.98 6.69
C GLU A 211 7.69 -17.97 7.10
N GLU A 212 8.49 -17.47 6.15
CA GLU A 212 9.50 -16.45 6.42
C GLU A 212 8.86 -15.14 6.90
N SER A 213 7.82 -14.67 6.21
CA SER A 213 7.11 -13.44 6.54
C SER A 213 6.46 -13.51 7.93
N GLN A 214 5.83 -14.62 8.25
CA GLN A 214 5.22 -14.86 9.56
C GLN A 214 6.26 -14.82 10.68
N ASN A 215 7.39 -15.49 10.50
CA ASN A 215 8.47 -15.51 11.47
C ASN A 215 9.02 -14.10 11.73
N LEU A 216 9.23 -13.32 10.69
CA LEU A 216 9.74 -11.95 10.81
C LEU A 216 8.74 -11.00 11.46
N LEU A 217 7.46 -11.07 11.09
CA LEU A 217 6.44 -10.16 11.60
C LEU A 217 6.09 -10.41 13.08
N TYR A 218 6.15 -11.67 13.53
CA TYR A 218 5.76 -12.04 14.90
C TYR A 218 6.93 -12.16 15.89
N SER A 219 8.17 -12.05 15.43
CA SER A 219 9.37 -12.13 16.30
C SER A 219 9.87 -10.76 16.80
N GLN A 220 9.13 -9.65 16.51
CA GLN A 220 9.58 -8.27 16.76
C GLN A 220 8.98 -7.63 18.03
#